data_5a92760fd1b2b889781a4171f7d5c7d6
#
_entry.id   5a92760fd1b2b889781a4171f7d5c7d6
#
_cell.length_a   1.000
_cell.length_b   1.000
_cell.length_c   1.000
_cell.angle_alpha   90.00
_cell.angle_beta   90.00
_cell.angle_gamma   90.00
#
_symmetry.space_group_name_H-M   'P 1'
#
loop_
_entity.id
_entity.type
_entity.pdbx_description
1 polymer ?
#
loop_
_entity_poly.entity_id
_entity_poly.type
_entity_poly.pdbx_seq_one_letter_code
_entity_poly.pdbx_strand_id
1 'polypeptide(L)'
;DSSKDKPIKRVFWGYRQKPAGVPKNHPGDMFIEYSDGAKLGVSLKAGGKKTSEPQLNTYVTPVFNAFGEKRKLDGLMKTVYSQVYSKIKGMPPENKFMKDRKTQQVLRDFDKKNNAQYEEFYNQYLQIMRKGIVDLFNSSKDKSIEYIKTEVLRDAPDVPTMVVKAVGSSWEEITDKDEVGVFLPQVKFIKAYESRSSKQNWHIELKSGNESLTMNMSIRTNKSGHAGQK
;
A
#
# COMPACT_ATOMS: atom_id res chain seq x y z
N ASP A 1 16.98 16.69 17.55
CA ASP A 1 15.64 16.90 16.99
C ASP A 1 15.37 18.41 16.86
N SER A 2 15.95 19.01 15.80
CA SER A 2 15.96 20.48 15.60
C SER A 2 14.61 21.06 15.14
N SER A 3 13.59 20.23 14.94
CA SER A 3 12.29 20.68 14.45
C SER A 3 11.31 21.09 15.54
N LYS A 4 11.56 20.72 16.80
CA LYS A 4 10.63 20.99 17.93
C LYS A 4 10.54 22.46 18.36
N ASP A 5 11.55 23.25 18.01
CA ASP A 5 11.65 24.66 18.46
C ASP A 5 11.35 25.68 17.35
N LYS A 6 10.97 25.24 16.14
CA LYS A 6 10.69 26.16 15.05
C LYS A 6 9.25 26.67 15.11
N PRO A 7 9.00 27.99 15.07
CA PRO A 7 7.65 28.53 15.04
C PRO A 7 6.87 28.04 13.81
N ILE A 8 5.67 27.56 14.04
CA ILE A 8 4.75 27.20 12.98
C ILE A 8 4.20 28.47 12.34
N LYS A 9 4.37 28.60 11.02
CA LYS A 9 3.84 29.72 10.23
C LYS A 9 2.41 29.44 9.81
N ARG A 10 2.14 28.23 9.30
CA ARG A 10 0.80 27.82 8.87
C ARG A 10 0.69 26.30 8.72
N VAL A 11 -0.55 25.83 8.71
CA VAL A 11 -0.90 24.42 8.47
C VAL A 11 -1.82 24.33 7.26
N PHE A 12 -1.56 23.35 6.39
CA PHE A 12 -2.37 23.08 5.20
C PHE A 12 -3.02 21.71 5.30
N TRP A 13 -4.26 21.63 4.83
CA TRP A 13 -4.89 20.36 4.51
C TRP A 13 -4.50 19.94 3.10
N GLY A 14 -3.66 18.94 2.95
CA GLY A 14 -3.04 18.54 1.69
C GLY A 14 -3.52 17.21 1.12
N TYR A 15 -4.65 16.67 1.60
CA TYR A 15 -5.15 15.37 1.17
C TYR A 15 -5.45 15.31 -0.34
N ARG A 16 -6.13 16.32 -0.88
CA ARG A 16 -6.51 16.36 -2.30
C ARG A 16 -5.49 17.10 -3.17
N GLN A 17 -4.91 18.15 -2.65
CA GLN A 17 -3.96 18.99 -3.37
C GLN A 17 -2.77 19.31 -2.47
N LYS A 18 -1.59 18.94 -2.92
CA LYS A 18 -0.36 19.21 -2.17
C LYS A 18 0.00 20.69 -2.25
N PRO A 19 0.53 21.28 -1.17
CA PRO A 19 1.06 22.64 -1.19
C PRO A 19 2.21 22.81 -2.19
N ALA A 20 2.46 24.05 -2.61
CA ALA A 20 3.60 24.36 -3.46
C ALA A 20 4.92 23.88 -2.83
N GLY A 21 5.80 23.29 -3.64
CA GLY A 21 7.07 22.72 -3.21
C GLY A 21 6.97 21.32 -2.57
N VAL A 22 5.78 20.74 -2.47
CA VAL A 22 5.59 19.37 -1.98
C VAL A 22 5.37 18.43 -3.17
N PRO A 23 6.06 17.28 -3.23
CA PRO A 23 5.86 16.28 -4.27
C PRO A 23 4.39 15.81 -4.34
N LYS A 24 3.84 15.66 -5.55
CA LYS A 24 2.44 15.27 -5.76
C LYS A 24 2.09 13.92 -5.14
N ASN A 25 3.04 13.01 -5.05
CA ASN A 25 2.89 11.67 -4.46
C ASN A 25 3.23 11.61 -2.97
N HIS A 26 3.53 12.74 -2.33
CA HIS A 26 3.87 12.80 -0.91
C HIS A 26 2.75 12.19 -0.05
N PRO A 27 3.06 11.32 0.95
CA PRO A 27 2.05 10.58 1.72
C PRO A 27 1.31 11.41 2.76
N GLY A 28 1.76 12.64 3.07
CA GLY A 28 1.12 13.49 4.08
C GLY A 28 -0.32 13.88 3.72
N ASP A 29 -1.18 13.85 4.71
CA ASP A 29 -2.56 14.33 4.64
C ASP A 29 -2.65 15.81 5.04
N MET A 30 -1.77 16.24 5.94
CA MET A 30 -1.57 17.62 6.37
C MET A 30 -0.11 18.02 6.17
N PHE A 31 0.13 19.33 6.10
CA PHE A 31 1.48 19.89 6.01
C PHE A 31 1.63 21.06 6.97
N ILE A 32 2.71 21.04 7.72
CA ILE A 32 3.14 22.12 8.60
C ILE A 32 4.24 22.89 7.88
N GLU A 33 4.06 24.19 7.68
CA GLU A 33 5.11 25.09 7.21
C GLU A 33 5.66 25.89 8.39
N TYR A 34 6.95 25.83 8.59
CA TYR A 34 7.66 26.58 9.63
C TYR A 34 8.05 27.98 9.15
N SER A 35 8.44 28.84 10.07
CA SER A 35 8.82 30.23 9.78
C SER A 35 10.04 30.36 8.86
N ASP A 36 10.92 29.36 8.85
CA ASP A 36 12.08 29.26 7.95
C ASP A 36 11.75 28.71 6.55
N GLY A 37 10.48 28.42 6.27
CA GLY A 37 10.02 27.85 5.01
C GLY A 37 10.10 26.32 4.92
N ALA A 38 10.72 25.65 5.88
CA ALA A 38 10.73 24.19 5.95
C ALA A 38 9.30 23.63 6.06
N LYS A 39 9.09 22.43 5.52
CA LYS A 39 7.79 21.76 5.57
C LYS A 39 7.91 20.37 6.17
N LEU A 40 6.89 20.00 6.94
CA LEU A 40 6.70 18.64 7.47
C LEU A 40 5.35 18.10 6.98
N GLY A 41 5.35 16.94 6.35
CA GLY A 41 4.13 16.23 6.00
C GLY A 41 3.68 15.35 7.16
N VAL A 42 2.40 15.40 7.50
CA VAL A 42 1.80 14.57 8.56
C VAL A 42 0.82 13.61 7.92
N SER A 43 1.09 12.30 8.01
CA SER A 43 0.16 11.24 7.59
C SER A 43 -0.68 10.82 8.79
N LEU A 44 -1.99 11.02 8.69
CA LEU A 44 -2.92 10.75 9.79
C LEU A 44 -3.50 9.33 9.68
N LYS A 45 -3.43 8.59 10.77
CA LYS A 45 -4.05 7.27 10.89
C LYS A 45 -5.06 7.32 12.05
N ALA A 46 -6.32 7.07 11.72
CA ALA A 46 -7.36 6.89 12.73
C ALA A 46 -7.39 5.42 13.16
N GLY A 47 -7.46 5.17 14.46
CA GLY A 47 -7.51 3.82 14.99
C GLY A 47 -8.28 3.71 16.30
N GLY A 48 -8.74 2.50 16.64
CA GLY A 48 -9.24 2.19 17.97
C GLY A 48 -8.09 1.83 18.92
N LYS A 49 -8.35 1.82 20.24
CA LYS A 49 -7.35 1.44 21.27
C LYS A 49 -6.68 0.07 21.03
N LYS A 50 -7.35 -0.83 20.31
CA LYS A 50 -6.89 -2.19 19.98
C LYS A 50 -6.38 -2.33 18.54
N THR A 51 -6.30 -1.24 17.75
CA THR A 51 -5.75 -1.33 16.40
C THR A 51 -4.25 -1.52 16.50
N SER A 52 -3.78 -2.64 15.97
CA SER A 52 -2.37 -2.86 15.66
C SER A 52 -1.84 -1.76 14.74
N GLU A 53 -0.53 -1.61 14.64
CA GLU A 53 0.15 -0.65 13.80
C GLU A 53 -0.49 -0.48 12.41
N PRO A 54 -0.53 0.74 11.88
CA PRO A 54 -1.12 1.00 10.58
C PRO A 54 -0.39 0.21 9.51
N GLN A 55 -1.15 -0.60 8.78
CA GLN A 55 -0.62 -1.38 7.67
C GLN A 55 -0.27 -0.46 6.49
N LEU A 56 0.86 -0.74 5.86
CA LEU A 56 1.29 -0.03 4.67
C LEU A 56 0.52 -0.55 3.44
N ASN A 57 -0.06 0.37 2.69
CA ASN A 57 -0.89 0.03 1.55
C ASN A 57 -0.06 -0.42 0.35
N THR A 58 -0.45 -1.53 -0.25
CA THR A 58 0.14 -2.09 -1.46
C THR A 58 -0.90 -2.11 -2.58
N TYR A 59 -0.58 -1.53 -3.71
CA TYR A 59 -1.43 -1.58 -4.92
C TYR A 59 -0.83 -2.56 -5.92
N VAL A 60 -1.63 -3.50 -6.39
CA VAL A 60 -1.17 -4.64 -7.21
C VAL A 60 -0.42 -4.19 -8.46
N THR A 61 -1.05 -3.38 -9.32
CA THR A 61 -0.45 -2.94 -10.57
C THR A 61 0.85 -2.13 -10.39
N PRO A 62 0.91 -1.14 -9.49
CA PRO A 62 2.15 -0.42 -9.19
C PRO A 62 3.30 -1.32 -8.74
N VAL A 63 3.03 -2.33 -7.89
CA VAL A 63 4.06 -3.29 -7.46
C VAL A 63 4.66 -4.03 -8.66
N PHE A 64 3.81 -4.66 -9.47
CA PHE A 64 4.30 -5.42 -10.64
C PHE A 64 5.03 -4.53 -11.64
N ASN A 65 4.59 -3.29 -11.83
CA ASN A 65 5.28 -2.32 -12.69
C ASN A 65 6.66 -1.94 -12.14
N ALA A 66 6.78 -1.68 -10.84
CA ALA A 66 8.06 -1.34 -10.20
C ALA A 66 9.08 -2.48 -10.31
N PHE A 67 8.61 -3.73 -10.27
CA PHE A 67 9.46 -4.90 -10.50
C PHE A 67 9.73 -5.19 -12.00
N GLY A 68 9.07 -4.51 -12.93
CA GLY A 68 9.16 -4.78 -14.37
C GLY A 68 8.45 -6.08 -14.80
N GLU A 69 7.53 -6.58 -13.98
CA GLU A 69 6.90 -7.90 -14.11
C GLU A 69 5.45 -7.85 -14.59
N LYS A 70 5.17 -6.95 -15.54
CA LYS A 70 3.83 -6.81 -16.12
C LYS A 70 3.28 -8.10 -16.72
N ARG A 71 4.14 -8.90 -17.38
CA ARG A 71 3.71 -10.20 -17.96
C ARG A 71 3.25 -11.19 -16.89
N LYS A 72 3.93 -11.18 -15.72
CA LYS A 72 3.54 -12.02 -14.57
C LYS A 72 2.18 -11.59 -14.04
N LEU A 73 1.93 -10.28 -13.93
CA LEU A 73 0.61 -9.76 -13.57
C LEU A 73 -0.47 -10.21 -14.55
N ASP A 74 -0.22 -10.07 -15.86
CA ASP A 74 -1.17 -10.51 -16.89
C ASP A 74 -1.49 -12.02 -16.76
N GLY A 75 -0.50 -12.85 -16.46
CA GLY A 75 -0.68 -14.28 -16.18
C GLY A 75 -1.54 -14.53 -14.94
N LEU A 76 -1.28 -13.84 -13.83
CA LEU A 76 -2.10 -13.93 -12.61
C LEU A 76 -3.54 -13.49 -12.87
N MET A 77 -3.73 -12.44 -13.65
CA MET A 77 -5.08 -11.96 -14.00
C MET A 77 -5.85 -12.93 -14.89
N LYS A 78 -5.18 -13.68 -15.77
CA LYS A 78 -5.80 -14.79 -16.50
C LYS A 78 -6.22 -15.91 -15.55
N THR A 79 -5.39 -16.24 -14.56
CA THR A 79 -5.75 -17.22 -13.53
C THR A 79 -6.97 -16.76 -12.72
N VAL A 80 -7.00 -15.50 -12.32
CA VAL A 80 -8.17 -14.89 -11.64
C VAL A 80 -9.41 -14.98 -12.53
N TYR A 81 -9.29 -14.63 -13.81
CA TYR A 81 -10.41 -14.72 -14.73
C TYR A 81 -10.95 -16.14 -14.82
N SER A 82 -10.11 -17.12 -15.07
CA SER A 82 -10.53 -18.52 -15.23
C SER A 82 -11.12 -19.11 -13.95
N GLN A 83 -10.55 -18.80 -12.78
CA GLN A 83 -11.00 -19.37 -11.51
C GLN A 83 -12.18 -18.64 -10.88
N VAL A 84 -12.34 -17.35 -11.15
CA VAL A 84 -13.29 -16.48 -10.47
C VAL A 84 -14.27 -15.83 -11.44
N TYR A 85 -13.79 -14.94 -12.31
CA TYR A 85 -14.64 -14.04 -13.07
C TYR A 85 -15.45 -14.70 -14.17
N SER A 86 -14.92 -15.75 -14.80
CA SER A 86 -15.64 -16.53 -15.83
C SER A 86 -16.95 -17.13 -15.32
N LYS A 87 -17.08 -17.29 -13.98
CA LYS A 87 -18.30 -17.83 -13.34
C LYS A 87 -19.40 -16.79 -13.16
N ILE A 88 -19.11 -15.51 -13.38
CA ILE A 88 -20.06 -14.41 -13.19
C ILE A 88 -20.78 -14.13 -14.51
N LYS A 89 -22.10 -14.31 -14.53
CA LYS A 89 -22.93 -14.05 -15.71
C LYS A 89 -22.79 -12.60 -16.17
N GLY A 90 -22.49 -12.41 -17.45
CA GLY A 90 -22.33 -11.10 -18.08
C GLY A 90 -20.93 -10.52 -17.99
N MET A 91 -19.98 -11.25 -17.41
CA MET A 91 -18.58 -10.83 -17.38
C MET A 91 -18.02 -10.74 -18.81
N PRO A 92 -17.32 -9.66 -19.19
CA PRO A 92 -16.62 -9.57 -20.46
C PRO A 92 -15.60 -10.70 -20.62
N PRO A 93 -15.29 -11.15 -21.86
CA PRO A 93 -14.32 -12.21 -22.10
C PRO A 93 -12.91 -11.83 -21.60
N GLU A 94 -12.06 -12.83 -21.33
CA GLU A 94 -10.74 -12.68 -20.70
C GLU A 94 -9.90 -11.56 -21.30
N ASN A 95 -9.84 -11.46 -22.62
CA ASN A 95 -9.03 -10.45 -23.31
C ASN A 95 -9.55 -9.00 -23.17
N LYS A 96 -10.76 -8.82 -22.64
CA LYS A 96 -11.41 -7.52 -22.47
C LYS A 96 -11.68 -7.15 -21.02
N PHE A 97 -11.85 -8.11 -20.11
CA PHE A 97 -12.36 -7.85 -18.75
C PHE A 97 -11.53 -6.82 -17.95
N MET A 98 -10.22 -6.76 -18.15
CA MET A 98 -9.36 -5.76 -17.49
C MET A 98 -9.58 -4.34 -18.00
N LYS A 99 -10.00 -4.19 -19.25
CA LYS A 99 -10.10 -2.90 -19.95
C LYS A 99 -11.53 -2.42 -20.12
N ASP A 100 -12.51 -3.34 -20.02
CA ASP A 100 -13.91 -3.03 -20.24
C ASP A 100 -14.53 -2.38 -19.00
N ARG A 101 -15.10 -1.20 -19.18
CA ARG A 101 -15.83 -0.48 -18.12
C ARG A 101 -17.02 -1.27 -17.57
N LYS A 102 -17.59 -2.17 -18.38
CA LYS A 102 -18.69 -3.05 -17.97
C LYS A 102 -18.27 -4.01 -16.86
N THR A 103 -17.00 -4.41 -16.80
CA THR A 103 -16.49 -5.31 -15.75
C THR A 103 -16.83 -4.82 -14.35
N GLN A 104 -16.57 -3.53 -14.07
CA GLN A 104 -16.87 -2.98 -12.76
C GLN A 104 -18.37 -2.91 -12.46
N GLN A 105 -19.18 -2.66 -13.47
CA GLN A 105 -20.64 -2.65 -13.31
C GLN A 105 -21.15 -4.07 -13.02
N VAL A 106 -20.70 -5.07 -13.78
CA VAL A 106 -21.06 -6.48 -13.56
C VAL A 106 -20.68 -6.93 -12.16
N LEU A 107 -19.48 -6.57 -11.68
CA LEU A 107 -19.04 -6.90 -10.31
C LEU A 107 -19.92 -6.25 -9.25
N ARG A 108 -20.27 -4.99 -9.42
CA ARG A 108 -21.16 -4.28 -8.47
C ARG A 108 -22.56 -4.88 -8.42
N ASP A 109 -23.10 -5.24 -9.60
CA ASP A 109 -24.43 -5.83 -9.69
C ASP A 109 -24.44 -7.25 -9.13
N PHE A 110 -23.34 -7.98 -9.32
CA PHE A 110 -23.15 -9.30 -8.72
C PHE A 110 -23.04 -9.23 -7.20
N ASP A 111 -22.23 -8.31 -6.66
CA ASP A 111 -22.09 -8.06 -5.21
C ASP A 111 -23.46 -7.76 -4.58
N LYS A 112 -24.23 -6.85 -5.16
CA LYS A 112 -25.57 -6.52 -4.64
C LYS A 112 -26.54 -7.70 -4.58
N LYS A 113 -26.42 -8.64 -5.52
CA LYS A 113 -27.33 -9.79 -5.63
C LYS A 113 -26.84 -11.03 -4.88
N ASN A 114 -25.53 -11.20 -4.78
CA ASN A 114 -24.87 -12.42 -4.31
C ASN A 114 -23.67 -12.10 -3.43
N ASN A 115 -23.85 -11.26 -2.40
CA ASN A 115 -22.76 -10.71 -1.59
C ASN A 115 -21.83 -11.78 -1.00
N ALA A 116 -22.38 -12.90 -0.46
CA ALA A 116 -21.55 -13.97 0.11
C ALA A 116 -20.60 -14.60 -0.92
N GLN A 117 -21.12 -14.89 -2.13
CA GLN A 117 -20.31 -15.45 -3.21
C GLN A 117 -19.31 -14.42 -3.77
N TYR A 118 -19.70 -13.14 -3.79
CA TYR A 118 -18.79 -12.06 -4.18
C TYR A 118 -17.62 -11.95 -3.20
N GLU A 119 -17.85 -12.01 -1.89
CA GLU A 119 -16.79 -11.99 -0.88
C GLU A 119 -15.86 -13.21 -1.00
N GLU A 120 -16.40 -14.40 -1.32
CA GLU A 120 -15.58 -15.57 -1.62
C GLU A 120 -14.67 -15.34 -2.83
N PHE A 121 -15.22 -14.85 -3.93
CA PHE A 121 -14.46 -14.51 -5.14
C PHE A 121 -13.43 -13.42 -4.89
N TYR A 122 -13.78 -12.42 -4.11
CA TYR A 122 -12.85 -11.37 -3.72
C TYR A 122 -11.69 -11.93 -2.89
N ASN A 123 -11.96 -12.83 -1.97
CA ASN A 123 -10.92 -13.49 -1.18
C ASN A 123 -10.00 -14.36 -2.04
N GLN A 124 -10.53 -15.07 -3.04
CA GLN A 124 -9.72 -15.83 -3.99
C GLN A 124 -8.81 -14.91 -4.83
N TYR A 125 -9.34 -13.80 -5.32
CA TYR A 125 -8.54 -12.77 -5.98
C TYR A 125 -7.40 -12.28 -5.08
N LEU A 126 -7.70 -11.90 -3.83
CA LEU A 126 -6.70 -11.41 -2.89
C LEU A 126 -5.60 -12.45 -2.63
N GLN A 127 -5.95 -13.72 -2.49
CA GLN A 127 -4.97 -14.78 -2.28
C GLN A 127 -4.03 -14.95 -3.47
N ILE A 128 -4.57 -14.95 -4.70
CA ILE A 128 -3.76 -15.08 -5.93
C ILE A 128 -2.80 -13.88 -6.05
N MET A 129 -3.30 -12.66 -5.84
CA MET A 129 -2.48 -11.45 -5.97
C MET A 129 -1.44 -11.36 -4.86
N ARG A 130 -1.81 -11.68 -3.62
CA ARG A 130 -0.90 -11.69 -2.47
C ARG A 130 0.26 -12.65 -2.69
N LYS A 131 -0.05 -13.88 -3.10
CA LYS A 131 1.00 -14.85 -3.43
C LYS A 131 1.93 -14.31 -4.52
N GLY A 132 1.39 -13.74 -5.58
CA GLY A 132 2.19 -13.14 -6.65
C GLY A 132 3.11 -12.01 -6.18
N ILE A 133 2.63 -11.15 -5.27
CA ILE A 133 3.42 -10.07 -4.67
C ILE A 133 4.52 -10.64 -3.77
N VAL A 134 4.19 -11.58 -2.90
CA VAL A 134 5.17 -12.27 -2.03
C VAL A 134 6.27 -12.93 -2.85
N ASP A 135 5.91 -13.61 -3.92
CA ASP A 135 6.87 -14.25 -4.84
C ASP A 135 7.79 -13.21 -5.53
N LEU A 136 7.26 -12.02 -5.87
CA LEU A 136 8.08 -10.92 -6.42
C LEU A 136 9.12 -10.43 -5.41
N PHE A 137 8.70 -10.14 -4.20
CA PHE A 137 9.60 -9.65 -3.15
C PHE A 137 10.68 -10.66 -2.80
N ASN A 138 10.37 -11.95 -2.83
CA ASN A 138 11.36 -13.02 -2.61
C ASN A 138 12.26 -13.27 -3.82
N SER A 139 11.90 -12.80 -5.01
CA SER A 139 12.69 -13.04 -6.24
C SER A 139 13.88 -12.10 -6.40
N SER A 140 13.85 -10.90 -5.81
CA SER A 140 14.91 -9.90 -5.96
C SER A 140 14.99 -8.98 -4.75
N LYS A 141 16.05 -9.14 -3.96
CA LYS A 141 16.34 -8.27 -2.82
C LYS A 141 16.45 -6.81 -3.25
N ASP A 142 17.21 -6.53 -4.30
CA ASP A 142 17.51 -5.16 -4.71
C ASP A 142 16.26 -4.42 -5.21
N LYS A 143 15.42 -5.08 -6.01
CA LYS A 143 14.12 -4.51 -6.41
C LYS A 143 13.19 -4.31 -5.23
N SER A 144 13.23 -5.19 -4.24
CA SER A 144 12.41 -5.07 -3.02
C SER A 144 12.87 -3.89 -2.17
N ILE A 145 14.17 -3.68 -2.00
CA ILE A 145 14.73 -2.52 -1.32
C ILE A 145 14.33 -1.23 -2.06
N GLU A 146 14.51 -1.20 -3.37
CA GLU A 146 14.16 -0.03 -4.18
C GLU A 146 12.67 0.30 -4.09
N TYR A 147 11.79 -0.71 -4.16
CA TYR A 147 10.36 -0.52 -3.97
C TYR A 147 10.02 0.05 -2.59
N ILE A 148 10.63 -0.48 -1.52
CA ILE A 148 10.41 0.04 -0.16
C ILE A 148 10.82 1.50 -0.10
N LYS A 149 11.98 1.85 -0.63
CA LYS A 149 12.52 3.20 -0.62
C LYS A 149 11.62 4.18 -1.39
N THR A 150 11.25 3.84 -2.62
CA THR A 150 10.56 4.77 -3.54
C THR A 150 9.05 4.81 -3.36
N GLU A 151 8.42 3.67 -3.08
CA GLU A 151 6.96 3.56 -3.07
C GLU A 151 6.36 3.48 -1.67
N VAL A 152 7.10 2.94 -0.70
CA VAL A 152 6.60 2.79 0.67
C VAL A 152 7.05 3.96 1.54
N LEU A 153 8.36 4.19 1.65
CA LEU A 153 8.90 5.31 2.43
C LEU A 153 8.60 6.63 1.73
N ARG A 154 8.68 6.64 0.40
CA ARG A 154 8.52 7.84 -0.43
C ARG A 154 9.38 8.95 0.13
N ASP A 155 10.66 8.62 0.24
CA ASP A 155 11.63 9.52 0.82
C ASP A 155 11.65 10.84 0.05
N ALA A 156 11.29 11.90 0.74
CA ALA A 156 11.32 13.27 0.25
C ALA A 156 12.12 14.09 1.27
N PRO A 157 13.44 14.11 1.16
CA PRO A 157 14.32 14.72 2.18
C PRO A 157 13.98 16.19 2.44
N ASP A 158 13.49 16.90 1.41
CA ASP A 158 13.08 18.31 1.55
C ASP A 158 11.75 18.49 2.30
N VAL A 159 10.94 17.44 2.41
CA VAL A 159 9.66 17.45 3.10
C VAL A 159 9.49 16.12 3.84
N PRO A 160 10.08 15.97 5.01
CA PRO A 160 9.98 14.74 5.80
C PRO A 160 8.52 14.42 6.16
N THR A 161 8.24 13.14 6.42
CA THR A 161 6.92 12.65 6.80
C THR A 161 6.90 12.17 8.23
N MET A 162 5.99 12.72 9.03
CA MET A 162 5.62 12.19 10.34
C MET A 162 4.33 11.35 10.19
N VAL A 163 4.27 10.17 10.77
CA VAL A 163 3.04 9.38 10.85
C VAL A 163 2.45 9.50 12.24
N VAL A 164 1.19 9.93 12.31
CA VAL A 164 0.47 10.14 13.58
C VAL A 164 -0.74 9.23 13.62
N LYS A 165 -0.87 8.46 14.71
CA LYS A 165 -2.07 7.68 15.01
C LYS A 165 -2.92 8.43 16.02
N ALA A 166 -4.15 8.74 15.66
CA ALA A 166 -5.13 9.38 16.53
C ALA A 166 -6.12 8.35 17.07
N VAL A 167 -6.34 8.35 18.38
CA VAL A 167 -7.28 7.48 19.10
C VAL A 167 -8.11 8.33 20.04
N GLY A 168 -9.34 8.65 19.67
CA GLY A 168 -10.19 9.59 20.42
C GLY A 168 -9.55 10.97 20.49
N SER A 169 -9.29 11.47 21.70
CA SER A 169 -8.60 12.76 21.93
C SER A 169 -7.09 12.63 22.08
N SER A 170 -6.53 11.43 22.00
CA SER A 170 -5.11 11.16 22.13
C SER A 170 -4.47 10.94 20.78
N TRP A 171 -3.18 11.21 20.70
CA TRP A 171 -2.39 10.89 19.51
C TRP A 171 -0.99 10.42 19.93
N GLU A 172 -0.38 9.61 19.07
CA GLU A 172 0.99 9.15 19.19
C GLU A 172 1.68 9.22 17.83
N GLU A 173 2.95 9.59 17.83
CA GLU A 173 3.81 9.50 16.65
C GLU A 173 4.21 8.05 16.43
N ILE A 174 4.12 7.59 15.18
CA ILE A 174 4.58 6.27 14.78
C ILE A 174 5.84 6.48 13.95
N THR A 175 6.99 6.18 14.52
CA THR A 175 8.31 6.49 13.98
C THR A 175 8.86 5.47 12.99
N ASP A 176 8.10 4.44 12.65
CA ASP A 176 8.54 3.26 11.87
C ASP A 176 9.22 3.59 10.54
N LYS A 177 8.90 4.75 9.93
CA LYS A 177 9.53 5.11 8.65
C LYS A 177 11.00 5.49 8.80
N ASP A 178 11.34 6.23 9.85
CA ASP A 178 12.70 6.64 10.10
C ASP A 178 13.55 5.43 10.48
N GLU A 179 12.99 4.53 11.30
CA GLU A 179 13.61 3.26 11.64
C GLU A 179 13.88 2.38 10.42
N VAL A 180 12.88 2.22 9.55
CA VAL A 180 13.03 1.49 8.28
C VAL A 180 14.06 2.17 7.38
N GLY A 181 14.03 3.51 7.27
CA GLY A 181 14.97 4.29 6.45
C GLY A 181 16.42 4.12 6.88
N VAL A 182 16.69 4.14 8.18
CA VAL A 182 18.02 3.91 8.76
C VAL A 182 18.45 2.44 8.60
N PHE A 183 17.54 1.50 8.73
CA PHE A 183 17.84 0.08 8.66
C PHE A 183 18.04 -0.42 7.21
N LEU A 184 17.33 0.16 6.25
CA LEU A 184 17.27 -0.31 4.87
C LEU A 184 18.63 -0.43 4.16
N PRO A 185 19.59 0.51 4.30
CA PRO A 185 20.92 0.39 3.70
C PRO A 185 21.75 -0.79 4.23
N GLN A 186 21.44 -1.29 5.43
CA GLN A 186 22.16 -2.36 6.10
C GLN A 186 21.58 -3.75 5.82
N VAL A 187 20.42 -3.81 5.13
CA VAL A 187 19.68 -5.04 4.89
C VAL A 187 20.48 -6.02 4.02
N LYS A 188 20.77 -7.19 4.57
CA LYS A 188 21.45 -8.31 3.89
C LYS A 188 20.45 -9.33 3.36
N PHE A 189 19.30 -9.46 4.01
CA PHE A 189 18.29 -10.45 3.66
C PHE A 189 16.87 -9.87 3.75
N ILE A 190 16.04 -10.22 2.77
CA ILE A 190 14.61 -9.90 2.74
C ILE A 190 13.83 -11.19 2.59
N LYS A 191 12.76 -11.31 3.36
CA LYS A 191 11.77 -12.39 3.22
C LYS A 191 10.37 -11.80 3.27
N ALA A 192 9.61 -11.99 2.21
CA ALA A 192 8.18 -11.73 2.20
C ALA A 192 7.41 -13.01 2.54
N TYR A 193 6.31 -12.88 3.27
CA TYR A 193 5.43 -14.00 3.60
C TYR A 193 3.98 -13.55 3.80
N GLU A 194 3.08 -14.50 3.57
CA GLU A 194 1.64 -14.27 3.67
C GLU A 194 1.19 -14.24 5.13
N SER A 195 0.23 -13.37 5.48
CA SER A 195 -0.44 -13.43 6.77
C SER A 195 -1.27 -14.69 6.91
N ARG A 196 -1.21 -15.32 8.07
CA ARG A 196 -2.02 -16.51 8.40
C ARG A 196 -3.46 -16.15 8.70
N SER A 197 -3.71 -14.97 9.27
CA SER A 197 -5.04 -14.53 9.74
C SER A 197 -5.81 -13.68 8.74
N SER A 198 -5.18 -13.19 7.68
CA SER A 198 -5.80 -12.31 6.70
C SER A 198 -5.51 -12.74 5.27
N LYS A 199 -6.50 -12.68 4.40
CA LYS A 199 -6.33 -12.92 2.95
C LYS A 199 -5.69 -11.74 2.23
N GLN A 200 -5.77 -10.56 2.83
CA GLN A 200 -5.33 -9.29 2.27
C GLN A 200 -3.93 -8.90 2.72
N ASN A 201 -3.51 -9.32 3.94
CA ASN A 201 -2.27 -8.88 4.56
C ASN A 201 -1.11 -9.81 4.27
N TRP A 202 0.07 -9.23 4.24
CA TRP A 202 1.35 -9.91 4.08
C TRP A 202 2.43 -9.11 4.79
N HIS A 203 3.61 -9.68 4.93
CA HIS A 203 4.70 -9.12 5.72
C HIS A 203 6.00 -9.14 4.96
N ILE A 204 6.88 -8.18 5.26
CA ILE A 204 8.27 -8.14 4.80
C ILE A 204 9.15 -8.16 6.03
N GLU A 205 9.97 -9.18 6.16
CA GLU A 205 11.03 -9.26 7.16
C GLU A 205 12.35 -8.79 6.53
N LEU A 206 12.95 -7.78 7.12
CA LEU A 206 14.25 -7.22 6.76
C LEU A 206 15.26 -7.67 7.82
N LYS A 207 16.42 -8.19 7.41
CA LYS A 207 17.46 -8.66 8.34
C LYS A 207 18.83 -8.10 8.02
N SER A 208 19.58 -7.74 9.09
CA SER A 208 20.98 -7.39 9.05
C SER A 208 21.68 -7.98 10.28
N GLY A 209 22.46 -9.04 10.08
CA GLY A 209 23.06 -9.79 11.20
C GLY A 209 21.99 -10.38 12.12
N ASN A 210 22.05 -10.02 13.41
CA ASN A 210 21.08 -10.46 14.43
C ASN A 210 19.85 -9.54 14.55
N GLU A 211 19.84 -8.42 13.86
CA GLU A 211 18.74 -7.47 13.88
C GLU A 211 17.71 -7.79 12.79
N SER A 212 16.44 -7.60 13.12
CA SER A 212 15.35 -7.77 12.17
C SER A 212 14.25 -6.74 12.39
N LEU A 213 13.67 -6.31 11.29
CA LEU A 213 12.51 -5.41 11.24
C LEU A 213 11.42 -6.06 10.40
N THR A 214 10.18 -6.02 10.87
CA THR A 214 9.02 -6.55 10.11
C THR A 214 8.09 -5.43 9.73
N MET A 215 7.82 -5.31 8.44
CA MET A 215 6.83 -4.38 7.89
C MET A 215 5.51 -5.09 7.64
N ASN A 216 4.41 -4.51 8.10
CA ASN A 216 3.05 -5.01 7.89
C ASN A 216 2.45 -4.36 6.64
N MET A 217 2.11 -5.16 5.65
CA MET A 217 1.61 -4.73 4.34
C MET A 217 0.17 -5.18 4.12
N SER A 218 -0.60 -4.37 3.38
CA SER A 218 -1.97 -4.71 3.03
C SER A 218 -2.28 -4.38 1.58
N ILE A 219 -2.84 -5.34 0.84
CA ILE A 219 -3.30 -5.08 -0.53
C ILE A 219 -4.51 -4.15 -0.48
N ARG A 220 -4.41 -3.04 -1.20
CA ARG A 220 -5.53 -2.12 -1.40
C ARG A 220 -6.16 -2.33 -2.76
N THR A 221 -7.46 -2.51 -2.74
CA THR A 221 -8.29 -2.58 -3.94
C THR A 221 -9.54 -1.74 -3.76
N ASN A 222 -10.15 -1.36 -4.87
CA ASN A 222 -11.55 -0.96 -4.85
C ASN A 222 -12.38 -2.25 -4.94
N LYS A 223 -13.21 -2.56 -3.93
CA LYS A 223 -14.03 -3.77 -3.90
C LYS A 223 -14.81 -4.02 -5.21
N SER A 224 -15.36 -2.97 -5.80
CA SER A 224 -16.06 -3.05 -7.07
C SER A 224 -15.16 -3.10 -8.30
N GLY A 225 -13.86 -3.04 -8.13
CA GLY A 225 -12.86 -2.99 -9.20
C GLY A 225 -11.66 -3.87 -8.91
N HIS A 226 -11.85 -5.05 -8.28
CA HIS A 226 -10.74 -5.94 -7.96
C HIS A 226 -10.01 -6.53 -9.17
N ALA A 227 -10.41 -6.21 -10.35
CA ALA A 227 -9.66 -6.51 -11.58
C ALA A 227 -8.32 -5.75 -11.68
N GLY A 228 -7.68 -5.41 -10.57
CA GLY A 228 -6.32 -4.84 -10.55
C GLY A 228 -6.24 -3.35 -10.92
N GLN A 229 -7.34 -2.65 -10.92
CA GLN A 229 -7.36 -1.21 -11.19
C GLN A 229 -7.18 -0.42 -9.87
N LYS A 230 -6.05 0.00 -9.70
CA LYS A 230 -5.16 0.95 -9.03
C LYS A 230 -4.04 0.25 -8.32
#